data_f2b97bdf8b4e7ee06a52dff21aaa081b
#
_entry.id   f2b97bdf8b4e7ee06a52dff21aaa081b
#
_cell.length_a   1.000
_cell.length_b   1.000
_cell.length_c   1.000
_cell.angle_alpha   90.00
_cell.angle_beta   90.00
_cell.angle_gamma   90.00
#
_symmetry.space_group_name_H-M   'P 1'
#
loop_
_entity.id
_entity.type
_entity.pdbx_description
1 polymer ?
#
loop_
_entity_poly.entity_id
_entity_poly.type
_entity_poly.pdbx_seq_one_letter_code
_entity_poly.pdbx_strand_id
1 'polypeptide(L)'
;MTKWVTFDPPSEGQDSSDAESQGCPDGVWPDSTYKTSGQALQNRGLIKITKRRGHWSAHLTEKGRQHLTDRGIRPVEQSTRPPERPARKPAPPRPRAVPKARTNYADQLLEELAANDGCLIKPIESDPHSVNWASRVNAARKSGKIPHTQELHGYRTHRGYEIKLVDIPAWRLAELTPLPVPARLTKPHAVVAALQKQPQPLGLTKPLQGRALRIIQTVIAATTAQGHKASLGTTQGAPPPHRHRKAPPHFSITAHGESVGFLVLQEQDRNEHVPTDKELADAKKHSWMRIPRFDYTPSSRLRFMLRGGSPHRASEWADLPDRPLEDQLAEIAQEVGLRGEAAERKRLADQQAREVQQKRWEAAMQEAHAAYAHAYRVKQLGEQADTWYQARRLTEYVTAVGVHAASLSPGQERTEVEAWLAFADAHLQSLTESVSAPKLPTPPKPSGDDLKPFLGHWSPYGPRSY
;
A
#
# COMPACT_ATOMS: atom_id res chain seq x y z
N MET A 1 19.99 -11.92 39.52
CA MET A 1 20.39 -11.01 38.42
C MET A 1 20.74 -11.87 37.23
N THR A 2 19.86 -12.02 36.29
CA THR A 2 20.05 -12.81 35.08
C THR A 2 20.85 -11.95 34.10
N LYS A 3 22.07 -12.33 33.76
CA LYS A 3 22.87 -11.68 32.73
C LYS A 3 22.24 -12.02 31.34
N TRP A 4 21.85 -11.02 30.66
CA TRP A 4 21.43 -11.11 29.25
C TRP A 4 22.67 -11.30 28.39
N VAL A 5 22.71 -12.36 27.61
CA VAL A 5 23.68 -12.52 26.54
C VAL A 5 22.98 -12.01 25.28
N THR A 6 23.35 -10.83 24.83
CA THR A 6 22.98 -10.31 23.53
C THR A 6 23.80 -11.01 22.46
N PHE A 7 23.15 -11.69 21.54
CA PHE A 7 23.77 -12.18 20.31
C PHE A 7 23.60 -11.10 19.23
N ASP A 8 24.72 -10.66 18.68
CA ASP A 8 24.72 -9.93 17.44
C ASP A 8 24.29 -10.86 16.30
N PRO A 9 23.44 -10.40 15.36
CA PRO A 9 23.06 -11.22 14.21
C PRO A 9 24.29 -11.52 13.36
N PRO A 10 24.46 -12.74 12.85
CA PRO A 10 25.55 -13.08 11.95
C PRO A 10 25.42 -12.22 10.68
N SER A 11 26.54 -11.66 10.22
CA SER A 11 26.66 -10.97 8.95
C SER A 11 26.19 -11.88 7.80
N GLU A 12 25.46 -11.32 6.83
CA GLU A 12 24.97 -12.03 5.65
C GLU A 12 26.10 -12.87 5.02
N GLY A 13 25.98 -14.20 5.08
CA GLY A 13 26.90 -15.13 4.42
C GLY A 13 27.45 -16.28 5.27
N GLN A 14 27.07 -16.42 6.54
CA GLN A 14 27.48 -17.57 7.35
C GLN A 14 26.43 -18.68 7.33
N ASP A 15 26.87 -19.86 6.94
CA ASP A 15 26.06 -21.08 6.88
C ASP A 15 25.46 -21.46 8.24
N SER A 16 24.23 -21.96 8.23
CA SER A 16 23.46 -22.40 9.40
C SER A 16 24.10 -23.53 10.22
N SER A 17 25.25 -24.08 9.80
CA SER A 17 26.05 -25.06 10.54
C SER A 17 26.77 -24.48 11.73
N ASP A 18 27.11 -23.18 11.73
CA ASP A 18 27.85 -22.55 12.83
C ASP A 18 27.00 -22.24 14.07
N ALA A 19 25.67 -22.19 13.90
CA ALA A 19 24.73 -22.01 15.01
C ALA A 19 24.67 -23.23 15.96
N GLU A 20 25.09 -24.42 15.49
CA GLU A 20 25.17 -25.64 16.33
C GLU A 20 26.40 -25.68 17.25
N SER A 21 27.46 -24.92 16.96
CA SER A 21 28.71 -24.93 17.71
C SER A 21 28.78 -23.96 18.89
N GLN A 22 27.87 -22.97 18.93
CA GLN A 22 27.76 -22.06 20.08
C GLN A 22 26.61 -22.51 20.98
N GLY A 23 26.95 -23.35 22.00
CA GLY A 23 26.02 -23.85 22.98
C GLY A 23 25.27 -22.70 23.68
N CYS A 24 23.96 -22.68 23.54
CA CYS A 24 23.08 -21.78 24.29
C CYS A 24 22.87 -22.30 25.70
N PRO A 25 23.43 -21.67 26.74
CA PRO A 25 22.90 -21.84 28.09
C PRO A 25 21.55 -21.13 28.17
N ASP A 26 20.64 -21.63 29.02
CA ASP A 26 19.28 -21.12 29.25
C ASP A 26 19.07 -19.65 28.86
N GLY A 27 18.59 -19.40 27.64
CA GLY A 27 18.41 -18.07 27.04
C GLY A 27 17.00 -17.78 26.63
N VAL A 28 16.63 -16.51 26.67
CA VAL A 28 15.34 -15.97 26.19
C VAL A 28 15.48 -15.59 24.71
N TRP A 29 14.60 -16.10 23.86
CA TRP A 29 14.61 -15.86 22.41
C TRP A 29 13.90 -14.53 22.09
N PRO A 30 14.57 -13.54 21.47
CA PRO A 30 13.92 -12.26 21.20
C PRO A 30 13.04 -12.24 19.96
N ASP A 31 13.23 -13.08 18.92
CA ASP A 31 12.47 -12.97 17.68
C ASP A 31 12.30 -14.24 16.85
N SER A 32 11.44 -14.15 15.83
CA SER A 32 10.98 -15.25 14.97
C SER A 32 12.08 -16.01 14.21
N THR A 33 13.24 -15.42 14.02
CA THR A 33 14.35 -15.98 13.22
C THR A 33 14.98 -17.22 13.86
N TYR A 34 15.00 -17.30 15.19
CA TYR A 34 15.55 -18.46 15.93
C TYR A 34 14.53 -19.56 16.21
N LYS A 35 13.26 -19.31 15.89
CA LYS A 35 12.16 -20.27 16.15
C LYS A 35 12.35 -21.58 15.39
N THR A 36 12.82 -21.53 14.17
CA THR A 36 13.08 -22.69 13.32
C THR A 36 14.25 -23.53 13.82
N SER A 37 15.34 -22.89 14.21
CA SER A 37 16.53 -23.57 14.77
C SER A 37 16.23 -24.19 16.13
N GLY A 38 15.53 -23.48 17.01
CA GLY A 38 15.08 -23.99 18.30
C GLY A 38 14.13 -25.19 18.16
N GLN A 39 13.21 -25.17 17.21
CA GLN A 39 12.31 -26.27 16.93
C GLN A 39 13.05 -27.50 16.39
N ALA A 40 14.06 -27.28 15.55
CA ALA A 40 14.91 -28.38 15.04
C ALA A 40 15.70 -29.07 16.16
N LEU A 41 16.27 -28.31 17.09
CA LEU A 41 16.96 -28.85 18.25
C LEU A 41 16.03 -29.58 19.23
N GLN A 42 14.80 -29.08 19.41
CA GLN A 42 13.77 -29.74 20.20
C GLN A 42 13.32 -31.05 19.54
N ASN A 43 13.14 -31.09 18.24
CA ASN A 43 12.78 -32.29 17.51
C ASN A 43 13.85 -33.37 17.57
N ARG A 44 15.14 -32.97 17.68
CA ARG A 44 16.28 -33.90 17.93
C ARG A 44 16.37 -34.35 19.41
N GLY A 45 15.54 -33.75 20.28
CA GLY A 45 15.52 -34.03 21.71
C GLY A 45 16.70 -33.46 22.50
N LEU A 46 17.41 -32.47 21.94
CA LEU A 46 18.60 -31.85 22.54
C LEU A 46 18.23 -30.74 23.53
N ILE A 47 17.11 -30.07 23.31
CA ILE A 47 16.56 -29.02 24.17
C ILE A 47 15.08 -29.24 24.45
N LYS A 48 14.60 -28.70 25.56
CA LYS A 48 13.18 -28.62 25.91
C LYS A 48 12.78 -27.14 25.96
N ILE A 49 11.88 -26.74 25.09
CA ILE A 49 11.38 -25.36 25.03
C ILE A 49 10.10 -25.26 25.86
N THR A 50 10.02 -24.28 26.76
CA THR A 50 8.85 -24.00 27.59
C THR A 50 8.44 -22.53 27.45
N LYS A 51 7.14 -22.27 27.50
CA LYS A 51 6.57 -20.91 27.47
C LYS A 51 5.92 -20.60 28.83
N ARG A 52 6.42 -19.58 29.53
CA ARG A 52 5.80 -19.08 30.76
C ARG A 52 5.60 -17.59 30.68
N ARG A 53 4.38 -17.12 30.95
CA ARG A 53 4.01 -15.68 30.98
C ARG A 53 4.47 -14.87 29.77
N GLY A 54 4.36 -15.44 28.57
CA GLY A 54 4.75 -14.76 27.33
C GLY A 54 6.22 -14.92 26.93
N HIS A 55 7.09 -15.40 27.79
CA HIS A 55 8.51 -15.63 27.51
C HIS A 55 8.77 -17.09 27.17
N TRP A 56 9.64 -17.31 26.18
CA TRP A 56 10.11 -18.62 25.78
C TRP A 56 11.44 -18.90 26.48
N SER A 57 11.61 -20.07 27.07
CA SER A 57 12.86 -20.55 27.63
C SER A 57 13.22 -21.91 27.06
N ALA A 58 14.49 -22.10 26.76
CA ALA A 58 15.02 -23.37 26.26
C ALA A 58 15.99 -23.96 27.32
N HIS A 59 15.81 -25.23 27.63
CA HIS A 59 16.63 -25.96 28.60
C HIS A 59 17.28 -27.14 27.90
N LEU A 60 18.58 -27.35 28.10
CA LEU A 60 19.29 -28.52 27.61
C LEU A 60 18.77 -29.80 28.28
N THR A 61 18.47 -30.80 27.46
CA THR A 61 18.17 -32.15 27.94
C THR A 61 19.45 -32.90 28.28
N GLU A 62 19.35 -34.06 28.94
CA GLU A 62 20.51 -34.92 29.20
C GLU A 62 21.20 -35.33 27.89
N LYS A 63 20.41 -35.67 26.88
CA LYS A 63 20.91 -35.98 25.53
C LYS A 63 21.61 -34.78 24.90
N GLY A 64 21.14 -33.55 25.16
CA GLY A 64 21.77 -32.32 24.69
C GLY A 64 23.11 -32.06 25.36
N ARG A 65 23.22 -32.35 26.67
CA ARG A 65 24.48 -32.23 27.40
C ARG A 65 25.53 -33.23 26.91
N GLN A 66 25.14 -34.51 26.73
CA GLN A 66 26.01 -35.51 26.14
C GLN A 66 26.50 -35.12 24.73
N HIS A 67 25.61 -34.62 23.89
CA HIS A 67 25.99 -34.18 22.55
C HIS A 67 27.00 -33.02 22.53
N LEU A 68 26.91 -32.09 23.49
CA LEU A 68 27.90 -31.03 23.66
C LEU A 68 29.24 -31.57 24.17
N THR A 69 29.22 -32.52 25.13
CA THR A 69 30.40 -33.15 25.68
C THR A 69 31.16 -33.95 24.61
N ASP A 70 30.44 -34.68 23.75
CA ASP A 70 31.03 -35.48 22.67
C ASP A 70 31.71 -34.59 21.61
N ARG A 71 31.27 -33.32 21.47
CA ARG A 71 31.91 -32.32 20.62
C ARG A 71 32.99 -31.47 21.30
N GLY A 72 33.37 -31.80 22.53
CA GLY A 72 34.41 -31.08 23.27
C GLY A 72 34.00 -29.73 23.84
N ILE A 73 32.69 -29.38 23.78
CA ILE A 73 32.12 -28.15 24.32
C ILE A 73 31.70 -28.44 25.77
N ARG A 74 32.41 -27.88 26.75
CA ARG A 74 32.02 -28.03 28.16
C ARG A 74 30.85 -27.10 28.48
N PRO A 75 29.70 -27.62 28.96
CA PRO A 75 28.62 -26.78 29.49
C PRO A 75 29.17 -26.01 30.71
N VAL A 76 28.96 -24.71 30.73
CA VAL A 76 29.24 -23.89 31.91
C VAL A 76 28.19 -24.25 32.96
N GLU A 77 28.59 -25.05 33.94
CA GLU A 77 27.78 -25.33 35.14
C GLU A 77 27.58 -24.02 35.90
N GLN A 78 26.39 -23.46 35.79
CA GLN A 78 25.99 -22.36 36.67
C GLN A 78 25.70 -22.94 38.05
N SER A 79 26.55 -22.56 38.99
CA SER A 79 26.39 -22.84 40.41
C SER A 79 24.98 -22.39 40.87
N THR A 80 24.15 -23.36 41.17
CA THR A 80 22.77 -23.14 41.66
C THR A 80 22.69 -22.94 43.17
N ARG A 81 23.69 -22.33 43.78
CA ARG A 81 23.59 -21.92 45.18
C ARG A 81 23.49 -20.41 45.25
N PRO A 82 22.35 -19.85 45.63
CA PRO A 82 22.28 -18.45 46.02
C PRO A 82 23.17 -18.25 47.23
N PRO A 83 24.02 -17.21 47.28
CA PRO A 83 24.76 -16.90 48.51
C PRO A 83 23.74 -16.61 49.61
N GLU A 84 23.88 -17.33 50.74
CA GLU A 84 23.13 -17.00 51.97
C GLU A 84 23.37 -15.55 52.31
N ARG A 85 22.34 -14.73 52.21
CA ARG A 85 22.35 -13.35 52.70
C ARG A 85 22.43 -13.40 54.23
N PRO A 86 23.41 -12.74 54.85
CA PRO A 86 23.41 -12.57 56.29
C PRO A 86 22.09 -11.85 56.71
N ALA A 87 21.49 -12.36 57.80
CA ALA A 87 20.24 -11.85 58.34
C ALA A 87 20.34 -10.34 58.56
N ARG A 88 19.59 -9.55 57.79
CA ARG A 88 19.49 -8.12 57.98
C ARG A 88 18.64 -7.86 59.23
N LYS A 89 19.24 -7.14 60.18
CA LYS A 89 18.52 -6.51 61.30
C LYS A 89 17.30 -5.73 60.74
N PRO A 90 16.12 -5.77 61.43
CA PRO A 90 14.96 -5.04 60.96
C PRO A 90 15.29 -3.55 60.88
N ALA A 91 15.19 -3.00 59.70
CA ALA A 91 15.31 -1.54 59.46
C ALA A 91 14.11 -0.83 60.05
N PRO A 92 14.30 0.38 60.64
CA PRO A 92 13.18 1.17 61.15
C PRO A 92 12.13 1.41 60.02
N PRO A 93 10.85 1.52 60.38
CA PRO A 93 9.79 1.72 59.43
C PRO A 93 10.04 3.00 58.64
N ARG A 94 10.30 2.85 57.32
CA ARG A 94 10.37 4.00 56.43
C ARG A 94 9.01 4.71 56.43
N PRO A 95 8.98 6.05 56.51
CA PRO A 95 7.76 6.79 56.40
C PRO A 95 7.06 6.38 55.07
N ARG A 96 5.80 6.02 55.17
CA ARG A 96 4.96 5.67 54.06
C ARG A 96 5.02 6.84 53.06
N ALA A 97 5.72 6.64 51.93
CA ALA A 97 5.72 7.62 50.86
C ALA A 97 4.26 7.85 50.47
N VAL A 98 3.82 9.10 50.54
CA VAL A 98 2.53 9.56 50.04
C VAL A 98 2.47 9.06 48.59
N PRO A 99 1.43 8.30 48.20
CA PRO A 99 1.32 7.84 46.83
C PRO A 99 1.32 9.07 45.94
N LYS A 100 2.38 9.29 45.16
CA LYS A 100 2.36 10.28 44.07
C LYS A 100 1.12 9.99 43.25
N ALA A 101 0.26 10.97 43.13
CA ALA A 101 -0.94 10.88 42.29
C ALA A 101 -0.51 10.26 40.98
N ARG A 102 -1.04 9.07 40.63
CA ARG A 102 -0.75 8.41 39.37
C ARG A 102 -1.26 9.36 38.27
N THR A 103 -0.34 10.06 37.65
CA THR A 103 -0.63 10.87 36.47
C THR A 103 -1.34 9.98 35.47
N ASN A 104 -2.59 10.26 35.20
CA ASN A 104 -3.37 9.48 34.25
C ASN A 104 -2.99 9.93 32.85
N TYR A 105 -1.98 9.28 32.28
CA TYR A 105 -1.47 9.59 30.95
C TYR A 105 -2.53 9.54 29.85
N ALA A 106 -3.64 8.83 30.09
CA ALA A 106 -4.77 8.81 29.16
C ALA A 106 -5.49 10.16 29.17
N ASP A 107 -5.70 10.75 30.34
CA ASP A 107 -6.37 12.05 30.47
C ASP A 107 -5.53 13.16 29.86
N GLN A 108 -4.22 13.18 30.14
CA GLN A 108 -3.30 14.13 29.53
C GLN A 108 -3.31 14.05 27.99
N LEU A 109 -3.33 12.83 27.44
CA LEU A 109 -3.38 12.66 25.99
C LEU A 109 -4.70 13.18 25.38
N LEU A 110 -5.82 12.96 26.06
CA LEU A 110 -7.13 13.46 25.60
C LEU A 110 -7.23 14.98 25.71
N GLU A 111 -6.69 15.59 26.77
CA GLU A 111 -6.60 17.04 26.93
C GLU A 111 -5.70 17.67 25.85
N GLU A 112 -4.53 17.08 25.57
CA GLU A 112 -3.64 17.52 24.49
C GLU A 112 -4.31 17.42 23.12
N LEU A 113 -5.07 16.35 22.86
CA LEU A 113 -5.84 16.19 21.62
C LEU A 113 -6.93 17.25 21.49
N ALA A 114 -7.67 17.52 22.57
CA ALA A 114 -8.70 18.56 22.57
C ALA A 114 -8.11 19.96 22.32
N ALA A 115 -6.90 20.24 22.83
CA ALA A 115 -6.19 21.50 22.61
C ALA A 115 -5.61 21.65 21.20
N ASN A 116 -5.49 20.56 20.41
CA ASN A 116 -4.88 20.53 19.08
C ASN A 116 -5.85 20.00 18.01
N ASP A 117 -7.11 20.38 18.06
CA ASP A 117 -8.15 20.00 17.08
C ASP A 117 -8.21 18.49 16.78
N GLY A 118 -7.98 17.66 17.80
CA GLY A 118 -8.03 16.21 17.70
C GLY A 118 -6.86 15.56 16.98
N CYS A 119 -5.78 16.27 16.66
CA CYS A 119 -4.63 15.74 15.96
C CYS A 119 -3.31 16.09 16.65
N LEU A 120 -2.48 15.09 16.93
CA LEU A 120 -1.14 15.25 17.50
C LEU A 120 -0.11 14.47 16.69
N ILE A 121 1.06 15.08 16.47
CA ILE A 121 2.23 14.41 15.91
C ILE A 121 3.33 14.45 16.97
N LYS A 122 3.72 13.29 17.46
CA LYS A 122 4.77 13.15 18.48
C LYS A 122 6.03 12.58 17.83
N PRO A 123 7.22 13.16 18.08
CA PRO A 123 8.47 12.62 17.53
C PRO A 123 8.71 11.21 18.05
N ILE A 124 9.33 10.37 17.22
CA ILE A 124 9.78 9.03 17.61
C ILE A 124 11.25 9.18 17.96
N GLU A 125 11.53 9.22 19.25
CA GLU A 125 12.88 9.24 19.77
C GLU A 125 13.46 7.82 19.78
N SER A 126 14.72 7.70 19.40
CA SER A 126 15.44 6.41 19.40
C SER A 126 15.89 5.96 20.81
N ASP A 127 15.58 6.74 21.84
CA ASP A 127 15.93 6.45 23.23
C ASP A 127 15.09 5.27 23.77
N PRO A 128 15.70 4.25 24.41
CA PRO A 128 14.98 3.15 25.06
C PRO A 128 14.05 3.59 26.21
N HIS A 129 14.23 4.82 26.73
CA HIS A 129 13.32 5.44 27.72
C HIS A 129 12.24 6.30 27.09
N SER A 130 12.15 6.34 25.76
CA SER A 130 11.15 7.13 25.05
C SER A 130 9.73 6.67 25.37
N VAL A 131 8.82 7.60 25.30
CA VAL A 131 7.40 7.39 25.60
C VAL A 131 6.79 6.41 24.60
N ASN A 132 6.27 5.29 25.08
CA ASN A 132 5.51 4.36 24.23
C ASN A 132 4.12 4.92 23.93
N TRP A 133 4.01 5.69 22.85
CA TRP A 133 2.77 6.30 22.41
C TRP A 133 1.67 5.29 22.08
N ALA A 134 2.01 4.13 21.56
CA ALA A 134 1.04 3.06 21.30
C ALA A 134 0.37 2.58 22.59
N SER A 135 1.15 2.43 23.68
CA SER A 135 0.61 2.09 25.00
C SER A 135 -0.28 3.18 25.56
N ARG A 136 0.07 4.47 25.40
CA ARG A 136 -0.76 5.60 25.84
C ARG A 136 -2.08 5.68 25.07
N VAL A 137 -2.05 5.52 23.76
CA VAL A 137 -3.24 5.44 22.90
C VAL A 137 -4.16 4.29 23.33
N ASN A 138 -3.59 3.11 23.58
CA ASN A 138 -4.36 1.96 24.06
C ASN A 138 -4.95 2.18 25.47
N ALA A 139 -4.22 2.86 26.35
CA ALA A 139 -4.75 3.24 27.67
C ALA A 139 -5.90 4.24 27.54
N ALA A 140 -5.77 5.24 26.66
CA ALA A 140 -6.84 6.21 26.40
C ALA A 140 -8.07 5.54 25.77
N ARG A 141 -7.93 4.61 24.84
CA ARG A 141 -9.04 3.81 24.30
C ARG A 141 -9.79 3.03 25.40
N LYS A 142 -9.05 2.47 26.35
CA LYS A 142 -9.63 1.68 27.46
C LYS A 142 -10.22 2.55 28.59
N SER A 143 -9.95 3.84 28.60
CA SER A 143 -10.41 4.74 29.68
C SER A 143 -11.92 4.99 29.68
N GLY A 144 -12.61 4.71 28.55
CA GLY A 144 -14.03 5.00 28.36
C GLY A 144 -14.38 6.49 28.28
N LYS A 145 -13.37 7.38 28.18
CA LYS A 145 -13.56 8.84 28.16
C LYS A 145 -13.68 9.41 26.74
N ILE A 146 -13.43 8.58 25.72
CA ILE A 146 -13.63 8.98 24.32
C ILE A 146 -15.14 8.99 24.04
N PRO A 147 -15.68 10.06 23.44
CA PRO A 147 -17.08 10.09 23.04
C PRO A 147 -17.44 8.89 22.16
N HIS A 148 -18.62 8.32 22.36
CA HIS A 148 -19.10 7.16 21.57
C HIS A 148 -19.21 7.45 20.06
N THR A 149 -19.18 8.72 19.67
CA THR A 149 -19.18 9.17 18.27
C THR A 149 -17.79 9.28 17.67
N GLN A 150 -16.74 9.06 18.46
CA GLN A 150 -15.36 9.25 18.05
C GLN A 150 -14.49 8.01 18.32
N GLU A 151 -13.45 7.85 17.54
CA GLU A 151 -12.47 6.77 17.66
C GLU A 151 -11.05 7.34 17.65
N LEU A 152 -10.21 6.90 18.59
CA LEU A 152 -8.83 7.34 18.68
C LEU A 152 -7.93 6.45 17.82
N HIS A 153 -7.29 7.03 16.81
CA HIS A 153 -6.32 6.37 15.96
C HIS A 153 -4.90 6.77 16.33
N GLY A 154 -3.97 5.82 16.30
CA GLY A 154 -2.54 6.07 16.48
C GLY A 154 -1.74 5.20 15.53
N TYR A 155 -0.89 5.81 14.71
CA TYR A 155 -0.06 5.13 13.72
C TYR A 155 1.28 5.84 13.52
N ARG A 156 2.26 5.07 13.09
CA ARG A 156 3.61 5.57 12.82
C ARG A 156 3.68 6.13 11.40
N THR A 157 4.18 7.35 11.26
CA THR A 157 4.43 8.02 9.98
C THR A 157 5.90 8.41 9.86
N HIS A 158 6.32 8.89 8.69
CA HIS A 158 7.67 9.45 8.49
C HIS A 158 7.94 10.71 9.34
N ARG A 159 6.88 11.39 9.80
CA ARG A 159 6.97 12.59 10.65
C ARG A 159 6.96 12.30 12.15
N GLY A 160 6.70 11.04 12.55
CA GLY A 160 6.56 10.67 13.94
C GLY A 160 5.39 9.73 14.20
N TYR A 161 4.94 9.66 15.46
CA TYR A 161 3.75 8.94 15.84
C TYR A 161 2.55 9.88 15.79
N GLU A 162 1.67 9.67 14.84
CA GLU A 162 0.47 10.48 14.62
C GLU A 162 -0.71 9.88 15.39
N ILE A 163 -1.38 10.73 16.18
CA ILE A 163 -2.53 10.37 17.01
C ILE A 163 -3.68 11.28 16.58
N LYS A 164 -4.79 10.67 16.19
CA LYS A 164 -5.99 11.38 15.73
C LYS A 164 -7.24 10.89 16.43
N LEU A 165 -8.06 11.84 16.85
CA LEU A 165 -9.44 11.60 17.24
C LEU A 165 -10.30 11.79 15.98
N VAL A 166 -10.96 10.73 15.53
CA VAL A 166 -11.70 10.70 14.26
C VAL A 166 -13.16 10.41 14.56
N ASP A 167 -14.06 11.16 13.96
CA ASP A 167 -15.50 10.90 14.09
C ASP A 167 -15.85 9.54 13.46
N ILE A 168 -16.61 8.74 14.20
CA ILE A 168 -17.13 7.48 13.69
C ILE A 168 -18.16 7.81 12.61
N PRO A 169 -18.04 7.28 11.40
CA PRO A 169 -18.99 7.53 10.35
C PRO A 169 -20.43 7.18 10.77
N ALA A 170 -21.39 8.01 10.41
CA ALA A 170 -22.79 7.86 10.81
C ALA A 170 -23.37 6.46 10.49
N TRP A 171 -22.94 5.86 9.39
CA TRP A 171 -23.36 4.51 9.00
C TRP A 171 -22.95 3.43 10.01
N ARG A 172 -21.86 3.63 10.77
CA ARG A 172 -21.39 2.67 11.80
C ARG A 172 -22.13 2.82 13.13
N LEU A 173 -22.71 4.00 13.35
CA LEU A 173 -23.53 4.29 14.53
C LEU A 173 -25.02 4.02 14.29
N ALA A 174 -25.44 3.87 13.03
CA ALA A 174 -26.81 3.63 12.67
C ALA A 174 -27.28 2.25 13.16
N GLU A 175 -28.40 2.22 13.90
CA GLU A 175 -29.08 0.98 14.21
C GLU A 175 -29.73 0.41 12.94
N LEU A 176 -29.33 -0.80 12.58
CA LEU A 176 -29.84 -1.49 11.40
C LEU A 176 -31.11 -2.26 11.76
N THR A 177 -32.19 -2.03 11.01
CA THR A 177 -33.40 -2.82 11.15
C THR A 177 -33.19 -4.22 10.58
N PRO A 178 -33.45 -5.30 11.34
CA PRO A 178 -33.31 -6.66 10.85
C PRO A 178 -34.19 -6.89 9.62
N LEU A 179 -33.65 -7.60 8.62
CA LEU A 179 -34.36 -7.91 7.40
C LEU A 179 -35.07 -9.27 7.53
N PRO A 180 -36.40 -9.33 7.43
CA PRO A 180 -37.13 -10.59 7.57
C PRO A 180 -36.88 -11.49 6.37
N VAL A 181 -36.44 -12.74 6.64
CA VAL A 181 -36.25 -13.76 5.62
C VAL A 181 -37.57 -14.51 5.42
N PRO A 182 -38.10 -14.58 4.17
CA PRO A 182 -39.37 -15.27 3.92
C PRO A 182 -39.24 -16.79 4.16
N ALA A 183 -40.24 -17.39 4.76
CA ALA A 183 -40.29 -18.84 4.98
C ALA A 183 -40.29 -19.60 3.64
N ARG A 184 -40.93 -19.06 2.60
CA ARG A 184 -41.04 -19.65 1.25
C ARG A 184 -40.81 -18.58 0.18
N LEU A 185 -40.26 -19.00 -0.95
CA LEU A 185 -40.11 -18.14 -2.14
C LEU A 185 -41.40 -18.22 -2.98
N THR A 186 -42.27 -17.21 -2.87
CA THR A 186 -43.52 -17.15 -3.63
C THR A 186 -43.37 -16.43 -4.97
N LYS A 187 -42.63 -15.29 -5.01
CA LYS A 187 -42.34 -14.51 -6.19
C LYS A 187 -40.85 -14.15 -6.21
N PRO A 188 -39.97 -15.09 -6.62
CA PRO A 188 -38.54 -14.83 -6.60
C PRO A 188 -38.15 -13.78 -7.63
N HIS A 189 -37.18 -12.92 -7.28
CA HIS A 189 -36.54 -12.02 -8.24
C HIS A 189 -35.92 -12.83 -9.39
N ALA A 190 -35.81 -12.24 -10.59
CA ALA A 190 -35.32 -12.93 -11.78
C ALA A 190 -33.96 -13.64 -11.57
N VAL A 191 -33.03 -12.98 -10.83
CA VAL A 191 -31.74 -13.57 -10.45
C VAL A 191 -31.90 -14.81 -9.60
N VAL A 192 -32.78 -14.77 -8.59
CA VAL A 192 -33.02 -15.90 -7.68
C VAL A 192 -33.72 -17.05 -8.42
N ALA A 193 -34.66 -16.73 -9.29
CA ALA A 193 -35.34 -17.73 -10.15
C ALA A 193 -34.35 -18.44 -11.09
N ALA A 194 -33.40 -17.71 -11.65
CA ALA A 194 -32.35 -18.28 -12.49
C ALA A 194 -31.40 -19.19 -11.70
N LEU A 195 -30.95 -18.76 -10.50
CA LEU A 195 -30.14 -19.58 -9.60
C LEU A 195 -30.90 -20.82 -9.09
N GLN A 196 -32.21 -20.73 -8.93
CA GLN A 196 -33.07 -21.86 -8.56
C GLN A 196 -33.15 -22.88 -9.69
N LYS A 197 -33.25 -22.44 -10.94
CA LYS A 197 -33.27 -23.31 -12.12
C LYS A 197 -31.94 -24.02 -12.37
N GLN A 198 -30.85 -23.34 -12.12
CA GLN A 198 -29.48 -23.82 -12.30
C GLN A 198 -28.66 -23.63 -11.01
N PRO A 199 -28.79 -24.52 -10.01
CA PRO A 199 -28.13 -24.38 -8.72
C PRO A 199 -26.64 -24.78 -8.73
N GLN A 200 -26.13 -25.40 -9.79
CA GLN A 200 -24.74 -25.85 -9.88
C GLN A 200 -23.70 -24.73 -9.59
N PRO A 201 -23.88 -23.48 -10.05
CA PRO A 201 -22.94 -22.42 -9.75
C PRO A 201 -22.73 -22.16 -8.26
N LEU A 202 -23.77 -22.41 -7.43
CA LEU A 202 -23.68 -22.20 -5.98
C LEU A 202 -22.83 -23.26 -5.26
N GLY A 203 -22.74 -24.49 -5.81
CA GLY A 203 -21.94 -25.56 -5.21
C GLY A 203 -22.40 -25.99 -3.80
N LEU A 204 -23.67 -25.72 -3.45
CA LEU A 204 -24.24 -26.00 -2.13
C LEU A 204 -24.95 -27.39 -2.10
N THR A 205 -24.97 -28.00 -0.93
CA THR A 205 -25.78 -29.20 -0.72
C THR A 205 -27.30 -28.89 -0.77
N LYS A 206 -28.11 -29.82 -1.22
CA LYS A 206 -29.57 -29.64 -1.39
C LYS A 206 -30.27 -29.00 -0.19
N PRO A 207 -30.00 -29.36 1.07
CA PRO A 207 -30.66 -28.76 2.24
C PRO A 207 -30.37 -27.26 2.38
N LEU A 208 -29.18 -26.83 2.00
CA LEU A 208 -28.79 -25.39 2.13
C LEU A 208 -29.21 -24.53 0.94
N GLN A 209 -29.45 -25.10 -0.23
CA GLN A 209 -29.84 -24.34 -1.43
C GLN A 209 -31.09 -23.49 -1.17
N GLY A 210 -32.14 -24.06 -0.58
CA GLY A 210 -33.38 -23.36 -0.27
C GLY A 210 -33.17 -22.18 0.71
N ARG A 211 -32.35 -22.40 1.74
CA ARG A 211 -31.99 -21.36 2.71
C ARG A 211 -31.17 -20.24 2.04
N ALA A 212 -30.15 -20.58 1.26
CA ALA A 212 -29.31 -19.63 0.54
C ALA A 212 -30.14 -18.77 -0.44
N LEU A 213 -31.05 -19.37 -1.20
CA LEU A 213 -31.91 -18.63 -2.13
C LEU A 213 -32.85 -17.66 -1.41
N ARG A 214 -33.40 -17.99 -0.23
CA ARG A 214 -34.20 -17.06 0.57
C ARG A 214 -33.36 -15.89 1.09
N ILE A 215 -32.14 -16.15 1.54
CA ILE A 215 -31.20 -15.13 1.98
C ILE A 215 -30.84 -14.19 0.80
N ILE A 216 -30.49 -14.75 -0.37
CA ILE A 216 -30.20 -13.96 -1.57
C ILE A 216 -31.40 -13.09 -1.95
N GLN A 217 -32.63 -13.65 -1.92
CA GLN A 217 -33.86 -12.91 -2.18
C GLN A 217 -34.02 -11.71 -1.24
N THR A 218 -33.77 -11.89 0.05
CA THR A 218 -33.88 -10.83 1.05
C THR A 218 -32.88 -9.72 0.78
N VAL A 219 -31.62 -10.06 0.53
CA VAL A 219 -30.57 -9.05 0.20
C VAL A 219 -30.91 -8.30 -1.08
N ILE A 220 -31.35 -9.00 -2.14
CA ILE A 220 -31.75 -8.38 -3.40
C ILE A 220 -32.98 -7.46 -3.19
N ALA A 221 -33.98 -7.90 -2.43
CA ALA A 221 -35.17 -7.10 -2.17
C ALA A 221 -34.82 -5.81 -1.40
N ALA A 222 -34.01 -5.93 -0.34
CA ALA A 222 -33.57 -4.77 0.45
C ALA A 222 -32.76 -3.77 -0.39
N THR A 223 -31.82 -4.24 -1.18
CA THR A 223 -31.00 -3.38 -2.04
C THR A 223 -31.77 -2.81 -3.22
N THR A 224 -32.76 -3.55 -3.77
CA THR A 224 -33.67 -3.03 -4.81
C THR A 224 -34.58 -1.92 -4.27
N ALA A 225 -35.04 -2.03 -3.02
CA ALA A 225 -35.79 -0.98 -2.33
C ALA A 225 -34.96 0.30 -2.16
N GLN A 226 -33.64 0.21 -2.12
CA GLN A 226 -32.68 1.31 -2.11
C GLN A 226 -32.35 1.85 -3.53
N GLY A 227 -32.99 1.31 -4.59
CA GLY A 227 -32.78 1.71 -5.98
C GLY A 227 -31.62 0.99 -6.69
N HIS A 228 -31.04 -0.03 -6.08
CA HIS A 228 -29.95 -0.80 -6.68
C HIS A 228 -30.47 -1.90 -7.60
N LYS A 229 -29.65 -2.36 -8.56
CA LYS A 229 -30.02 -3.35 -9.57
C LYS A 229 -29.25 -4.64 -9.37
N ALA A 230 -29.95 -5.77 -9.25
CA ALA A 230 -29.33 -7.09 -9.19
C ALA A 230 -29.24 -7.74 -10.57
N SER A 231 -28.15 -8.44 -10.83
CA SER A 231 -27.87 -9.21 -12.05
C SER A 231 -27.20 -10.54 -11.72
N LEU A 232 -27.32 -11.51 -12.61
CA LEU A 232 -26.54 -12.75 -12.48
C LEU A 232 -25.06 -12.45 -12.64
N GLY A 233 -24.24 -13.21 -11.94
CA GLY A 233 -22.80 -13.20 -12.17
C GLY A 233 -22.50 -13.68 -13.59
N THR A 234 -21.78 -12.89 -14.37
CA THR A 234 -21.41 -13.27 -15.73
C THR A 234 -20.31 -14.32 -15.72
N THR A 235 -20.70 -15.56 -16.01
CA THR A 235 -19.76 -16.63 -16.39
C THR A 235 -19.44 -16.62 -17.88
N GLN A 236 -20.20 -15.86 -18.68
CA GLN A 236 -19.98 -15.75 -20.13
C GLN A 236 -18.66 -15.03 -20.43
N GLY A 237 -17.76 -15.75 -21.08
CA GLY A 237 -16.48 -15.21 -21.55
C GLY A 237 -15.34 -15.19 -20.54
N ALA A 238 -15.53 -15.73 -19.35
CA ALA A 238 -14.40 -15.95 -18.45
C ALA A 238 -13.54 -17.09 -18.98
N PRO A 239 -12.24 -16.86 -19.29
CA PRO A 239 -11.35 -17.97 -19.64
C PRO A 239 -11.32 -18.98 -18.49
N PRO A 240 -11.01 -20.26 -18.78
CA PRO A 240 -11.01 -21.33 -17.79
C PRO A 240 -10.16 -20.93 -16.57
N PRO A 241 -10.54 -21.35 -15.35
CA PRO A 241 -9.89 -20.92 -14.13
C PRO A 241 -8.45 -21.41 -14.12
N HIS A 242 -7.50 -20.52 -14.47
CA HIS A 242 -6.12 -20.72 -14.08
C HIS A 242 -6.05 -20.70 -12.55
N ARG A 243 -5.19 -21.52 -11.96
CA ARG A 243 -5.06 -21.77 -10.50
C ARG A 243 -5.00 -20.51 -9.60
N HIS A 244 -4.89 -19.31 -10.16
CA HIS A 244 -4.79 -18.03 -9.45
C HIS A 244 -5.96 -17.07 -9.72
N ARG A 245 -6.97 -17.43 -10.52
CA ARG A 245 -8.16 -16.58 -10.73
C ARG A 245 -9.25 -16.89 -9.72
N LYS A 246 -9.69 -15.85 -9.01
CA LYS A 246 -10.83 -15.91 -8.10
C LYS A 246 -12.08 -16.36 -8.86
N ALA A 247 -12.83 -17.32 -8.31
CA ALA A 247 -14.08 -17.83 -8.89
C ALA A 247 -15.04 -16.69 -9.29
N PRO A 248 -15.83 -16.76 -10.37
CA PRO A 248 -16.78 -15.72 -10.77
C PRO A 248 -17.84 -15.51 -9.66
N PRO A 249 -18.41 -14.30 -9.49
CA PRO A 249 -19.50 -14.09 -8.55
C PRO A 249 -20.74 -14.86 -8.98
N HIS A 250 -21.55 -15.32 -8.03
CA HIS A 250 -22.83 -15.99 -8.31
C HIS A 250 -23.87 -14.99 -8.79
N PHE A 251 -23.89 -13.82 -8.23
CA PHE A 251 -24.69 -12.68 -8.64
C PHE A 251 -23.97 -11.38 -8.28
N SER A 252 -24.44 -10.26 -8.82
CA SER A 252 -23.91 -8.94 -8.56
C SER A 252 -25.04 -7.97 -8.28
N ILE A 253 -24.76 -6.96 -7.45
CA ILE A 253 -25.66 -5.84 -7.20
C ILE A 253 -24.93 -4.56 -7.61
N THR A 254 -25.58 -3.78 -8.49
CA THR A 254 -25.05 -2.50 -8.95
C THR A 254 -25.63 -1.37 -8.12
N ALA A 255 -24.76 -0.68 -7.37
CA ALA A 255 -25.08 0.49 -6.56
C ALA A 255 -24.26 1.67 -7.07
N HIS A 256 -24.90 2.80 -7.37
CA HIS A 256 -24.26 4.03 -7.89
C HIS A 256 -23.33 3.79 -9.09
N GLY A 257 -23.70 2.84 -9.97
CA GLY A 257 -22.90 2.46 -11.13
C GLY A 257 -21.73 1.51 -10.85
N GLU A 258 -21.49 1.15 -9.60
CA GLU A 258 -20.48 0.14 -9.20
C GLU A 258 -21.14 -1.22 -9.02
N SER A 259 -20.53 -2.26 -9.59
CA SER A 259 -21.02 -3.63 -9.49
C SER A 259 -20.29 -4.39 -8.40
N VAL A 260 -21.00 -4.73 -7.35
CA VAL A 260 -20.50 -5.55 -6.22
C VAL A 260 -20.89 -7.00 -6.45
N GLY A 261 -19.89 -7.86 -6.64
CA GLY A 261 -20.10 -9.29 -6.87
C GLY A 261 -20.22 -10.07 -5.56
N PHE A 262 -21.10 -11.06 -5.55
CA PHE A 262 -21.38 -11.92 -4.40
C PHE A 262 -20.99 -13.36 -4.65
N LEU A 263 -20.42 -13.98 -3.63
CA LEU A 263 -20.19 -15.42 -3.53
C LEU A 263 -20.92 -15.94 -2.31
N VAL A 264 -21.67 -17.01 -2.48
CA VAL A 264 -22.32 -17.75 -1.41
C VAL A 264 -21.64 -19.12 -1.32
N LEU A 265 -21.04 -19.40 -0.19
CA LEU A 265 -20.22 -20.59 0.01
C LEU A 265 -20.80 -21.43 1.15
N GLN A 266 -20.64 -22.72 1.05
CA GLN A 266 -20.87 -23.65 2.15
C GLN A 266 -19.54 -23.86 2.88
N GLU A 267 -19.53 -23.69 4.19
CA GLU A 267 -18.35 -24.01 4.99
C GLU A 267 -18.14 -25.52 5.06
N GLN A 268 -16.93 -25.90 5.39
CA GLN A 268 -16.56 -27.29 5.58
C GLN A 268 -16.11 -27.51 7.03
N ASP A 269 -16.57 -28.59 7.61
CA ASP A 269 -16.08 -29.06 8.90
C ASP A 269 -14.83 -29.89 8.68
N ARG A 270 -13.82 -29.64 9.49
CA ARG A 270 -12.53 -30.31 9.46
C ARG A 270 -12.51 -31.41 10.51
N ASN A 271 -12.52 -32.63 10.09
CA ASN A 271 -12.44 -33.82 10.95
C ASN A 271 -11.06 -34.49 10.84
N GLU A 272 -10.61 -35.15 11.87
CA GLU A 272 -9.41 -35.97 11.78
C GLU A 272 -9.66 -37.15 10.83
N HIS A 273 -8.74 -37.33 9.88
CA HIS A 273 -8.80 -38.40 8.91
C HIS A 273 -8.44 -39.74 9.60
N VAL A 274 -9.28 -40.72 9.48
CA VAL A 274 -9.01 -42.11 9.91
C VAL A 274 -8.53 -42.88 8.69
N PRO A 275 -7.20 -43.21 8.63
CA PRO A 275 -6.66 -43.90 7.46
C PRO A 275 -7.33 -45.23 7.22
N THR A 276 -7.75 -45.51 6.00
CA THR A 276 -8.27 -46.81 5.57
C THR A 276 -7.11 -47.80 5.39
N ASP A 277 -7.41 -49.10 5.50
CA ASP A 277 -6.41 -50.15 5.28
C ASP A 277 -5.75 -50.08 3.90
N LYS A 278 -6.49 -49.61 2.90
CA LYS A 278 -5.99 -49.39 1.55
C LYS A 278 -4.96 -48.26 1.50
N GLU A 279 -5.24 -47.12 2.14
CA GLU A 279 -4.32 -45.98 2.22
C GLU A 279 -3.04 -46.36 2.97
N LEU A 280 -3.17 -47.14 4.04
CA LEU A 280 -2.02 -47.65 4.80
C LEU A 280 -1.16 -48.62 3.94
N ALA A 281 -1.80 -49.47 3.14
CA ALA A 281 -1.10 -50.37 2.23
C ALA A 281 -0.42 -49.62 1.08
N ASP A 282 -1.09 -48.63 0.52
CA ASP A 282 -0.55 -47.81 -0.57
C ASP A 282 0.59 -46.90 -0.09
N ALA A 283 0.50 -46.32 1.09
CA ALA A 283 1.57 -45.53 1.71
C ALA A 283 2.81 -46.37 2.03
N LYS A 284 2.64 -47.68 2.34
CA LYS A 284 3.76 -48.62 2.49
C LYS A 284 4.45 -48.95 1.15
N LYS A 285 3.67 -49.00 0.06
CA LYS A 285 4.21 -49.29 -1.28
C LYS A 285 4.90 -48.08 -1.92
N HIS A 286 4.39 -46.87 -1.64
CA HIS A 286 4.79 -45.65 -2.32
C HIS A 286 5.24 -44.60 -1.31
N SER A 287 6.54 -44.40 -1.15
CA SER A 287 7.15 -43.46 -0.20
C SER A 287 6.79 -41.97 -0.42
N TRP A 288 6.30 -41.63 -1.61
CA TRP A 288 5.82 -40.29 -1.95
C TRP A 288 4.35 -40.04 -1.56
N MET A 289 3.58 -41.09 -1.27
CA MET A 289 2.17 -41.00 -0.91
C MET A 289 2.03 -40.52 0.55
N ARG A 290 1.33 -39.42 0.72
CA ARG A 290 1.04 -38.85 2.04
C ARG A 290 -0.43 -39.03 2.35
N ILE A 291 -0.73 -39.71 3.43
CA ILE A 291 -2.09 -39.82 3.96
C ILE A 291 -2.54 -38.45 4.43
N PRO A 292 -3.73 -37.96 4.01
CA PRO A 292 -4.26 -36.66 4.48
C PRO A 292 -4.46 -36.73 6.00
N ARG A 293 -4.15 -35.64 6.68
CA ARG A 293 -4.35 -35.56 8.13
C ARG A 293 -5.78 -35.23 8.50
N PHE A 294 -6.54 -34.64 7.58
CA PHE A 294 -7.89 -34.15 7.83
C PHE A 294 -8.80 -34.43 6.63
N ASP A 295 -10.04 -34.78 6.94
CA ASP A 295 -11.14 -34.82 6.00
C ASP A 295 -11.96 -33.52 6.11
N TYR A 296 -12.52 -33.10 4.98
CA TYR A 296 -13.38 -31.94 4.92
C TYR A 296 -14.79 -32.38 4.50
N THR A 297 -15.73 -32.23 5.42
CA THR A 297 -17.14 -32.55 5.18
C THR A 297 -17.98 -31.30 5.06
N PRO A 298 -18.94 -31.20 4.12
CA PRO A 298 -19.82 -30.06 4.01
C PRO A 298 -20.59 -29.81 5.31
N SER A 299 -20.47 -28.61 5.88
CA SER A 299 -21.18 -28.22 7.10
C SER A 299 -22.60 -27.71 6.80
N SER A 300 -23.38 -27.41 7.82
CA SER A 300 -24.66 -26.71 7.69
C SER A 300 -24.54 -25.20 7.65
N ARG A 301 -23.33 -24.66 7.67
CA ARG A 301 -23.04 -23.23 7.74
C ARG A 301 -22.83 -22.61 6.35
N LEU A 302 -23.42 -21.42 6.17
CA LEU A 302 -23.25 -20.58 4.98
C LEU A 302 -22.30 -19.43 5.26
N ARG A 303 -21.61 -19.01 4.20
CA ARG A 303 -20.77 -17.82 4.18
C ARG A 303 -21.13 -16.97 2.96
N PHE A 304 -21.32 -15.67 3.18
CA PHE A 304 -21.46 -14.65 2.15
C PHE A 304 -20.17 -13.88 2.01
N MET A 305 -19.70 -13.72 0.78
CA MET A 305 -18.52 -12.91 0.48
C MET A 305 -18.85 -11.87 -0.58
N LEU A 306 -18.46 -10.62 -0.32
CA LEU A 306 -18.50 -9.53 -1.28
C LEU A 306 -17.12 -9.36 -1.91
N ARG A 307 -17.10 -9.22 -3.24
CA ARG A 307 -15.86 -8.95 -3.96
C ARG A 307 -15.51 -7.47 -3.94
N GLY A 308 -14.22 -7.17 -4.05
CA GLY A 308 -13.73 -5.79 -4.11
C GLY A 308 -13.80 -5.10 -2.74
N GLY A 309 -13.25 -5.72 -1.69
CA GLY A 309 -13.28 -5.16 -0.35
C GLY A 309 -12.29 -4.04 -0.09
N SER A 310 -12.62 -3.17 0.84
CA SER A 310 -11.69 -2.28 1.52
C SER A 310 -11.03 -3.04 2.69
N PRO A 311 -9.74 -2.83 2.99
CA PRO A 311 -9.08 -3.47 4.13
C PRO A 311 -9.69 -3.09 5.50
N HIS A 312 -10.50 -2.03 5.55
CA HIS A 312 -11.10 -1.51 6.78
C HIS A 312 -12.60 -1.82 6.91
N ARG A 313 -13.17 -2.63 6.00
CA ARG A 313 -14.61 -2.91 5.98
C ARG A 313 -14.85 -4.41 5.82
N ALA A 314 -15.93 -4.89 6.44
CA ALA A 314 -16.34 -6.28 6.32
C ALA A 314 -16.59 -6.66 4.84
N SER A 315 -16.09 -7.79 4.44
CA SER A 315 -16.30 -8.38 3.11
C SER A 315 -16.84 -9.80 3.18
N GLU A 316 -16.95 -10.35 4.39
CA GLU A 316 -17.39 -11.71 4.65
C GLU A 316 -18.31 -11.74 5.86
N TRP A 317 -19.39 -12.48 5.75
CA TRP A 317 -20.35 -12.79 6.81
C TRP A 317 -20.59 -14.28 6.79
N ALA A 318 -20.60 -14.92 7.94
CA ALA A 318 -20.78 -16.36 8.08
C ALA A 318 -21.75 -16.69 9.21
N ASP A 319 -22.32 -17.88 9.15
CA ASP A 319 -23.07 -18.43 10.27
C ASP A 319 -22.18 -18.60 11.50
N LEU A 320 -22.49 -17.90 12.57
CA LEU A 320 -21.87 -18.07 13.88
C LEU A 320 -22.85 -18.83 14.81
N PRO A 321 -22.35 -19.50 15.86
CA PRO A 321 -23.22 -20.26 16.77
C PRO A 321 -24.34 -19.44 17.41
N ASP A 322 -24.04 -18.20 17.74
CA ASP A 322 -24.89 -17.21 18.43
C ASP A 322 -25.46 -16.15 17.49
N ARG A 323 -25.06 -16.11 16.21
CA ARG A 323 -25.50 -15.11 15.25
C ARG A 323 -25.60 -15.73 13.84
N PRO A 324 -26.76 -16.21 13.45
CA PRO A 324 -26.98 -16.76 12.11
C PRO A 324 -26.81 -15.68 11.02
N LEU A 325 -26.61 -16.11 9.79
CA LEU A 325 -26.40 -15.21 8.66
C LEU A 325 -27.61 -14.31 8.40
N GLU A 326 -28.81 -14.77 8.73
CA GLU A 326 -30.07 -14.03 8.63
C GLU A 326 -30.06 -12.72 9.44
N ASP A 327 -29.42 -12.70 10.60
CA ASP A 327 -29.31 -11.52 11.47
C ASP A 327 -28.28 -10.50 10.96
N GLN A 328 -27.49 -10.88 9.95
CA GLN A 328 -26.41 -10.07 9.39
C GLN A 328 -26.79 -9.43 8.03
N LEU A 329 -27.98 -9.72 7.51
CA LEU A 329 -28.38 -9.29 6.15
C LEU A 329 -28.50 -7.77 6.01
N ALA A 330 -28.90 -7.09 7.07
CA ALA A 330 -28.98 -5.63 7.08
C ALA A 330 -27.60 -4.99 6.90
N GLU A 331 -26.56 -5.55 7.53
CA GLU A 331 -25.18 -5.11 7.37
C GLU A 331 -24.67 -5.36 5.94
N ILE A 332 -25.02 -6.52 5.36
CA ILE A 332 -24.67 -6.83 3.97
C ILE A 332 -25.31 -5.83 3.01
N ALA A 333 -26.59 -5.53 3.19
CA ALA A 333 -27.29 -4.56 2.34
C ALA A 333 -26.73 -3.15 2.48
N GLN A 334 -26.44 -2.71 3.71
CA GLN A 334 -25.78 -1.44 3.98
C GLN A 334 -24.40 -1.36 3.31
N GLU A 335 -23.60 -2.44 3.43
CA GLU A 335 -22.26 -2.47 2.85
C GLU A 335 -22.27 -2.31 1.33
N VAL A 336 -23.28 -2.84 0.63
CA VAL A 336 -23.45 -2.63 -0.82
C VAL A 336 -23.65 -1.15 -1.15
N GLY A 337 -24.56 -0.47 -0.45
CA GLY A 337 -24.79 0.97 -0.63
C GLY A 337 -23.51 1.78 -0.41
N LEU A 338 -22.84 1.54 0.71
CA LEU A 338 -21.61 2.24 1.08
C LEU A 338 -20.47 2.02 0.09
N ARG A 339 -20.36 0.84 -0.54
CA ARG A 339 -19.38 0.60 -1.63
C ARG A 339 -19.72 1.40 -2.86
N GLY A 340 -20.99 1.42 -3.24
CA GLY A 340 -21.45 2.23 -4.35
C GLY A 340 -21.15 3.72 -4.15
N GLU A 341 -21.52 4.28 -2.99
CA GLU A 341 -21.21 5.67 -2.63
C GLU A 341 -19.72 5.99 -2.63
N ALA A 342 -18.90 5.07 -2.08
CA ALA A 342 -17.45 5.25 -2.06
C ALA A 342 -16.85 5.24 -3.48
N ALA A 343 -17.35 4.36 -4.35
CA ALA A 343 -16.94 4.30 -5.75
C ALA A 343 -17.36 5.55 -6.53
N GLU A 344 -18.58 6.04 -6.27
CA GLU A 344 -19.07 7.27 -6.87
C GLU A 344 -18.23 8.49 -6.45
N ARG A 345 -17.99 8.65 -5.14
CA ARG A 345 -17.12 9.73 -4.63
C ARG A 345 -15.72 9.67 -5.24
N LYS A 346 -15.16 8.47 -5.36
CA LYS A 346 -13.85 8.28 -6.00
C LYS A 346 -13.90 8.69 -7.47
N ARG A 347 -14.91 8.26 -8.22
CA ARG A 347 -15.09 8.59 -9.64
C ARG A 347 -15.19 10.11 -9.85
N LEU A 348 -15.99 10.80 -9.02
CA LEU A 348 -16.12 12.25 -9.07
C LEU A 348 -14.79 12.95 -8.73
N ALA A 349 -14.09 12.48 -7.70
CA ALA A 349 -12.77 13.01 -7.33
C ALA A 349 -11.74 12.80 -8.44
N ASP A 350 -11.70 11.62 -9.05
CA ASP A 350 -10.83 11.30 -10.18
C ASP A 350 -11.15 12.16 -11.41
N GLN A 351 -12.44 12.42 -11.66
CA GLN A 351 -12.87 13.31 -12.74
C GLN A 351 -12.39 14.75 -12.47
N GLN A 352 -12.64 15.29 -11.28
CA GLN A 352 -12.19 16.62 -10.90
C GLN A 352 -10.67 16.75 -10.97
N ALA A 353 -9.94 15.73 -10.51
CA ALA A 353 -8.49 15.71 -10.60
C ALA A 353 -7.99 15.76 -12.05
N ARG A 354 -8.65 15.01 -12.95
CA ARG A 354 -8.33 15.06 -14.40
C ARG A 354 -8.60 16.42 -15.01
N GLU A 355 -9.73 17.04 -14.67
CA GLU A 355 -10.08 18.38 -15.16
C GLU A 355 -9.07 19.44 -14.68
N VAL A 356 -8.68 19.39 -13.42
CA VAL A 356 -7.65 20.30 -12.87
C VAL A 356 -6.30 20.05 -13.55
N GLN A 357 -5.93 18.81 -13.77
CA GLN A 357 -4.68 18.44 -14.44
C GLN A 357 -4.70 18.92 -15.90
N GLN A 358 -5.82 18.74 -16.59
CA GLN A 358 -6.00 19.22 -17.98
C GLN A 358 -5.83 20.75 -18.07
N LYS A 359 -6.50 21.52 -17.21
CA LYS A 359 -6.38 22.99 -17.16
C LYS A 359 -4.93 23.46 -16.89
N ARG A 360 -4.25 22.77 -15.98
CA ARG A 360 -2.84 23.10 -15.69
C ARG A 360 -1.93 22.83 -16.90
N TRP A 361 -2.17 21.73 -17.59
CA TRP A 361 -1.43 21.40 -18.80
C TRP A 361 -1.70 22.40 -19.93
N GLU A 362 -2.97 22.79 -20.15
CA GLU A 362 -3.33 23.80 -21.15
C GLU A 362 -2.68 25.17 -20.87
N ALA A 363 -2.65 25.60 -19.61
CA ALA A 363 -1.95 26.80 -19.20
C ALA A 363 -0.43 26.71 -19.47
N ALA A 364 0.19 25.59 -19.10
CA ALA A 364 1.61 25.37 -19.36
C ALA A 364 1.93 25.33 -20.86
N MET A 365 1.03 24.77 -21.69
CA MET A 365 1.17 24.79 -23.15
C MET A 365 1.09 26.20 -23.70
N GLN A 366 0.19 27.05 -23.22
CA GLN A 366 0.10 28.46 -23.63
C GLN A 366 1.36 29.23 -23.27
N GLU A 367 1.87 29.04 -22.04
CA GLU A 367 3.14 29.64 -21.60
C GLU A 367 4.32 29.17 -22.44
N ALA A 368 4.38 27.86 -22.73
CA ALA A 368 5.46 27.31 -23.57
C ALA A 368 5.43 27.86 -25.00
N HIS A 369 4.24 28.01 -25.60
CA HIS A 369 4.12 28.66 -26.91
C HIS A 369 4.57 30.11 -26.90
N ALA A 370 4.23 30.87 -25.87
CA ALA A 370 4.66 32.24 -25.69
C ALA A 370 6.20 32.35 -25.52
N ALA A 371 6.76 31.48 -24.68
CA ALA A 371 8.20 31.40 -24.44
C ALA A 371 8.99 30.99 -25.71
N TYR A 372 8.50 30.00 -26.45
CA TYR A 372 9.09 29.64 -27.75
C TYR A 372 9.09 30.80 -28.72
N ALA A 373 7.95 31.50 -28.87
CA ALA A 373 7.86 32.65 -29.76
C ALA A 373 8.82 33.79 -29.36
N HIS A 374 8.96 34.00 -28.06
CA HIS A 374 9.94 34.97 -27.52
C HIS A 374 11.36 34.53 -27.84
N ALA A 375 11.74 33.30 -27.52
CA ALA A 375 13.08 32.75 -27.78
C ALA A 375 13.44 32.80 -29.26
N TYR A 376 12.51 32.47 -30.16
CA TYR A 376 12.69 32.59 -31.60
C TYR A 376 12.98 34.03 -32.01
N ARG A 377 12.21 35.00 -31.51
CA ARG A 377 12.45 36.43 -31.84
C ARG A 377 13.77 36.93 -31.31
N VAL A 378 14.18 36.54 -30.11
CA VAL A 378 15.49 36.91 -29.53
C VAL A 378 16.61 36.34 -30.39
N LYS A 379 16.49 35.09 -30.86
CA LYS A 379 17.48 34.48 -31.77
C LYS A 379 17.58 35.28 -33.09
N GLN A 380 16.45 35.59 -33.72
CA GLN A 380 16.40 36.35 -34.96
C GLN A 380 16.97 37.78 -34.80
N LEU A 381 16.69 38.40 -33.65
CA LEU A 381 17.27 39.71 -33.32
C LEU A 381 18.80 39.65 -33.23
N GLY A 382 19.35 38.59 -32.61
CA GLY A 382 20.79 38.37 -32.53
C GLY A 382 21.41 38.19 -33.93
N GLU A 383 20.83 37.34 -34.76
CA GLU A 383 21.28 37.09 -36.14
C GLU A 383 21.25 38.36 -37.00
N GLN A 384 20.20 39.20 -36.87
CA GLN A 384 20.13 40.49 -37.56
C GLN A 384 21.19 41.48 -37.04
N ALA A 385 21.41 41.56 -35.74
CA ALA A 385 22.43 42.42 -35.13
C ALA A 385 23.84 42.01 -35.58
N ASP A 386 24.13 40.71 -35.64
CA ASP A 386 25.42 40.18 -36.13
C ASP A 386 25.63 40.54 -37.60
N THR A 387 24.60 40.38 -38.43
CA THR A 387 24.65 40.75 -39.86
C THR A 387 24.90 42.26 -40.05
N TRP A 388 24.21 43.09 -39.25
CA TRP A 388 24.43 44.53 -39.27
C TRP A 388 25.86 44.90 -38.88
N TYR A 389 26.41 44.27 -37.84
CA TYR A 389 27.78 44.49 -37.41
C TYR A 389 28.80 44.05 -38.46
N GLN A 390 28.55 42.91 -39.15
CA GLN A 390 29.38 42.46 -40.26
C GLN A 390 29.36 43.48 -41.43
N ALA A 391 28.17 43.97 -41.82
CA ALA A 391 28.05 44.97 -42.88
C ALA A 391 28.82 46.25 -42.55
N ARG A 392 28.71 46.75 -41.32
CA ARG A 392 29.46 47.92 -40.84
C ARG A 392 30.94 47.68 -40.92
N ARG A 393 31.46 46.58 -40.45
CA ARG A 393 32.89 46.22 -40.49
C ARG A 393 33.41 46.09 -41.92
N LEU A 394 32.62 45.53 -42.82
CA LEU A 394 32.95 45.44 -44.24
C LEU A 394 32.93 46.77 -44.91
N THR A 395 32.06 47.73 -44.58
CA THR A 395 32.03 49.09 -45.09
C THR A 395 33.32 49.81 -44.74
N GLU A 396 33.81 49.70 -43.52
CA GLU A 396 35.10 50.29 -43.10
C GLU A 396 36.26 49.68 -43.87
N TYR A 397 36.30 48.40 -44.08
CA TYR A 397 37.31 47.66 -44.83
C TYR A 397 37.33 48.06 -46.33
N VAL A 398 36.17 48.04 -46.98
CA VAL A 398 36.02 48.42 -48.41
C VAL A 398 36.44 49.84 -48.63
N THR A 399 36.06 50.72 -47.70
CA THR A 399 36.53 52.14 -47.77
C THR A 399 38.02 52.22 -47.68
N ALA A 400 38.66 51.51 -46.77
CA ALA A 400 40.14 51.53 -46.61
C ALA A 400 40.89 50.97 -47.83
N VAL A 401 40.38 49.84 -48.40
CA VAL A 401 40.95 49.24 -49.61
C VAL A 401 40.71 50.09 -50.83
N GLY A 402 39.57 50.84 -50.90
CA GLY A 402 39.31 51.81 -51.95
C GLY A 402 40.31 52.97 -51.96
N VAL A 403 40.64 53.50 -50.77
CA VAL A 403 41.71 54.56 -50.61
C VAL A 403 43.05 53.96 -51.06
N HIS A 404 43.36 52.75 -50.70
CA HIS A 404 44.60 52.08 -51.14
C HIS A 404 44.65 51.92 -52.67
N ALA A 405 43.57 51.40 -53.29
CA ALA A 405 43.45 51.21 -54.74
C ALA A 405 43.69 52.60 -55.47
N ALA A 406 43.14 53.66 -54.97
CA ALA A 406 43.31 54.96 -55.54
C ALA A 406 44.76 55.45 -55.45
N SER A 407 45.56 55.01 -54.51
CA SER A 407 47.00 55.36 -54.36
C SER A 407 47.92 54.52 -55.26
N LEU A 408 47.49 53.48 -55.88
CA LEU A 408 48.26 52.58 -56.74
C LEU A 408 48.42 53.22 -58.14
N SER A 409 49.58 53.02 -58.74
CA SER A 409 49.80 53.37 -60.14
C SER A 409 48.97 52.47 -61.09
N PRO A 410 48.61 53.03 -62.29
CA PRO A 410 47.93 52.16 -63.28
C PRO A 410 48.77 50.93 -63.66
N GLY A 411 48.22 49.74 -63.47
CA GLY A 411 48.89 48.40 -63.70
C GLY A 411 48.06 47.22 -63.24
N GLN A 412 48.64 46.06 -63.35
CA GLN A 412 47.93 44.76 -63.04
C GLN A 412 47.48 44.72 -61.57
N GLU A 413 48.32 45.15 -60.65
CA GLU A 413 48.00 45.17 -59.21
C GLU A 413 46.75 45.98 -58.88
N ARG A 414 46.61 47.19 -59.47
CA ARG A 414 45.44 47.99 -59.33
C ARG A 414 44.20 47.36 -59.88
N THR A 415 44.31 46.70 -61.04
CA THR A 415 43.17 45.99 -61.62
C THR A 415 42.67 44.81 -60.74
N GLU A 416 43.61 44.07 -60.09
CA GLU A 416 43.29 43.00 -59.17
C GLU A 416 42.60 43.54 -57.91
N VAL A 417 43.06 44.63 -57.34
CA VAL A 417 42.43 45.25 -56.17
C VAL A 417 41.06 45.81 -56.50
N GLU A 418 40.89 46.46 -57.68
CA GLU A 418 39.59 46.96 -58.14
C GLU A 418 38.57 45.85 -58.36
N ALA A 419 39.02 44.68 -58.91
CA ALA A 419 38.16 43.49 -59.04
C ALA A 419 37.71 42.90 -57.67
N TRP A 420 38.64 42.91 -56.67
CA TRP A 420 38.35 42.51 -55.31
C TRP A 420 37.34 43.46 -54.63
N LEU A 421 37.53 44.82 -54.84
CA LEU A 421 36.60 45.83 -54.34
C LEU A 421 35.18 45.62 -54.91
N ALA A 422 35.06 45.38 -56.22
CA ALA A 422 33.75 45.16 -56.84
C ALA A 422 33.06 43.97 -56.27
N PHE A 423 33.79 42.85 -55.98
CA PHE A 423 33.21 41.69 -55.27
C PHE A 423 32.79 42.05 -53.85
N ALA A 424 33.63 42.76 -53.10
CA ALA A 424 33.38 43.14 -51.73
C ALA A 424 32.16 44.08 -51.59
N ASP A 425 32.02 45.03 -52.52
CA ASP A 425 30.90 45.99 -52.62
C ASP A 425 29.59 45.22 -52.92
N ALA A 426 29.57 44.30 -53.87
CA ALA A 426 28.39 43.47 -54.19
C ALA A 426 27.93 42.64 -52.96
N HIS A 427 28.91 42.06 -52.25
CA HIS A 427 28.61 41.31 -51.03
C HIS A 427 28.08 42.21 -49.91
N LEU A 428 28.70 43.39 -49.69
CA LEU A 428 28.24 44.41 -48.72
C LEU A 428 26.82 44.87 -49.03
N GLN A 429 26.50 45.13 -50.28
CA GLN A 429 25.15 45.51 -50.70
C GLN A 429 24.14 44.42 -50.35
N SER A 430 24.42 43.16 -50.61
CA SER A 430 23.56 42.06 -50.21
C SER A 430 23.30 41.97 -48.71
N LEU A 431 24.35 42.17 -47.88
CA LEU A 431 24.20 42.23 -46.42
C LEU A 431 23.37 43.40 -45.95
N THR A 432 23.60 44.59 -46.54
CA THR A 432 22.91 45.83 -46.19
C THR A 432 21.42 45.74 -46.55
N GLU A 433 21.08 45.19 -47.71
CA GLU A 433 19.68 44.98 -48.09
C GLU A 433 18.94 44.06 -47.11
N SER A 434 19.59 43.04 -46.60
CA SER A 434 19.00 42.08 -45.65
C SER A 434 18.65 42.71 -44.29
N VAL A 435 19.33 43.80 -43.91
CA VAL A 435 19.20 44.46 -42.60
C VAL A 435 18.46 45.79 -42.66
N SER A 436 18.31 46.39 -43.83
CA SER A 436 17.75 47.77 -44.01
C SER A 436 16.25 47.87 -43.74
N ALA A 437 15.49 46.78 -43.78
CA ALA A 437 14.05 46.75 -43.55
C ALA A 437 13.65 45.73 -42.48
N PRO A 438 13.96 45.94 -41.21
CA PRO A 438 13.65 44.96 -40.16
C PRO A 438 12.13 44.79 -39.99
N LYS A 439 11.66 43.54 -40.04
CA LYS A 439 10.28 43.15 -39.77
C LYS A 439 10.24 42.29 -38.54
N LEU A 440 9.18 42.42 -37.74
CA LEU A 440 8.98 41.51 -36.59
C LEU A 440 8.87 40.05 -37.07
N PRO A 441 9.82 39.18 -36.71
CA PRO A 441 9.82 37.80 -37.18
C PRO A 441 8.59 37.04 -36.67
N THR A 442 7.90 36.35 -37.59
CA THR A 442 6.81 35.42 -37.24
C THR A 442 7.41 34.06 -36.95
N PRO A 443 7.29 33.56 -35.71
CA PRO A 443 7.81 32.24 -35.38
C PRO A 443 7.06 31.16 -36.15
N PRO A 444 7.73 30.09 -36.64
CA PRO A 444 7.07 28.94 -37.24
C PRO A 444 6.24 28.21 -36.19
N LYS A 445 5.28 27.40 -36.64
CA LYS A 445 4.49 26.57 -35.74
C LYS A 445 5.41 25.57 -35.04
N PRO A 446 5.51 25.61 -33.69
CA PRO A 446 6.40 24.70 -32.99
C PRO A 446 5.92 23.26 -33.06
N SER A 447 6.86 22.35 -33.16
CA SER A 447 6.63 20.91 -32.93
C SER A 447 6.59 20.60 -31.43
N GLY A 448 6.16 19.40 -31.05
CA GLY A 448 6.23 18.97 -29.65
C GLY A 448 7.64 19.01 -29.05
N ASP A 449 8.66 18.72 -29.87
CA ASP A 449 10.05 18.72 -29.43
C ASP A 449 10.57 20.14 -29.21
N ASP A 450 10.14 21.11 -30.00
CA ASP A 450 10.48 22.52 -29.81
C ASP A 450 9.91 23.12 -28.52
N LEU A 451 8.77 22.58 -28.05
CA LEU A 451 8.12 23.03 -26.82
C LEU A 451 8.68 22.39 -25.55
N LYS A 452 9.30 21.21 -25.62
CA LYS A 452 9.85 20.48 -24.45
C LYS A 452 10.71 21.35 -23.51
N PRO A 453 11.64 22.20 -24.00
CA PRO A 453 12.46 23.03 -23.12
C PRO A 453 11.67 24.01 -22.25
N PHE A 454 10.45 24.38 -22.68
CA PHE A 454 9.60 25.37 -22.05
C PHE A 454 8.48 24.78 -21.20
N LEU A 455 8.24 23.44 -21.28
CA LEU A 455 7.15 22.74 -20.59
C LEU A 455 7.50 22.22 -19.19
N GLY A 456 8.77 22.31 -18.79
CA GLY A 456 9.24 21.78 -17.52
C GLY A 456 8.99 20.26 -17.42
N HIS A 457 8.10 19.88 -16.54
CA HIS A 457 7.74 18.47 -16.33
C HIS A 457 6.54 17.98 -17.17
N TRP A 458 5.93 18.85 -17.97
CA TRP A 458 4.76 18.50 -18.78
C TRP A 458 5.16 17.90 -20.12
N SER A 459 4.35 16.91 -20.56
CA SER A 459 4.48 16.35 -21.91
C SER A 459 3.77 17.24 -22.94
N PRO A 460 4.35 17.48 -24.13
CA PRO A 460 3.66 18.20 -25.20
C PRO A 460 2.50 17.40 -25.84
N TYR A 461 2.40 16.10 -25.53
CA TYR A 461 1.43 15.17 -26.16
C TYR A 461 0.21 14.87 -25.27
N GLY A 462 0.09 15.52 -24.10
CA GLY A 462 -1.04 15.35 -23.21
C GLY A 462 -0.72 15.70 -21.75
N PRO A 463 -1.71 15.74 -20.88
CA PRO A 463 -1.59 16.15 -19.49
C PRO A 463 -0.89 15.10 -18.61
N ARG A 464 0.26 14.60 -19.07
CA ARG A 464 1.10 13.65 -18.31
C ARG A 464 2.40 14.36 -17.93
N SER A 465 2.82 14.14 -16.70
CA SER A 465 4.18 14.51 -16.26
C SER A 465 5.16 13.42 -16.67
N TYR A 466 6.39 13.81 -17.03
CA TYR A 466 7.51 12.91 -17.23
C TYR A 466 8.06 12.43 -15.89
#